data_58d7ba217dbcd3303cf88be967b3cf2b
#
_entry.id   58d7ba217dbcd3303cf88be967b3cf2b
#
_cell.length_a   1.000
_cell.length_b   1.000
_cell.length_c   1.000
_cell.angle_alpha   90.00
_cell.angle_beta   90.00
_cell.angle_gamma   90.00
#
_symmetry.space_group_name_H-M   'P 1'
#
loop_
_entity.id
_entity.type
_entity.pdbx_description
1 polymer ?
#
loop_
_entity_poly.entity_id
_entity_poly.type
_entity_poly.pdbx_seq_one_letter_code
_entity_poly.pdbx_strand_id
1 'polypeptide(L)'
;MIQIINVRENKNIERFNAIAKHAHDHPDTHGLLVKIYADWCGHCRVMKSDWNRLMYELKTNYRCKKQGCVLTIANIRAVNLEPNDPVIQNIKYIPKDIKGIPSIMYISKGTRGLEYSKERNYAELLNWIISHPEFGLVRKESYGREDGHGHGHGHSKILRGITKKARIKFRNFHRDTLKQFHEKMKQQHKKSVKSRTPTPVANAALH
;
A
#
# COMPACT_ATOMS: atom_id res chain seq x y z
N MET A 1 -4.30 15.77 -7.29
CA MET A 1 -3.62 15.52 -5.98
C MET A 1 -3.75 14.06 -5.59
N ILE A 2 -2.75 13.47 -4.90
CA ILE A 2 -2.88 12.11 -4.30
C ILE A 2 -2.91 12.27 -2.78
N GLN A 3 -3.94 11.76 -2.13
CA GLN A 3 -4.09 11.76 -0.67
C GLN A 3 -4.25 10.35 -0.12
N ILE A 4 -3.82 10.13 1.13
CA ILE A 4 -3.90 8.84 1.80
C ILE A 4 -4.70 9.00 3.09
N ILE A 5 -5.66 8.09 3.31
CA ILE A 5 -6.44 8.02 4.54
C ILE A 5 -6.33 6.61 5.15
N ASN A 6 -6.14 6.55 6.46
CA ASN A 6 -6.17 5.30 7.21
C ASN A 6 -7.45 5.25 8.03
N VAL A 7 -8.29 4.26 7.77
CA VAL A 7 -9.57 4.03 8.45
C VAL A 7 -9.41 2.84 9.39
N ARG A 8 -9.83 3.01 10.62
CA ARG A 8 -9.82 1.99 11.68
C ARG A 8 -11.10 2.10 12.48
N GLU A 9 -11.36 1.13 13.34
CA GLU A 9 -12.41 1.22 14.32
C GLU A 9 -12.34 2.57 15.07
N ASN A 10 -13.47 3.26 15.15
CA ASN A 10 -13.62 4.58 15.80
C ASN A 10 -12.68 5.70 15.29
N LYS A 11 -12.01 5.50 14.13
CA LYS A 11 -11.13 6.53 13.59
C LYS A 11 -11.29 6.71 12.08
N ASN A 12 -11.55 7.94 11.67
CA ASN A 12 -11.65 8.38 10.28
C ASN A 12 -12.80 7.74 9.46
N ILE A 13 -13.76 7.03 10.07
CA ILE A 13 -14.90 6.44 9.35
C ILE A 13 -15.74 7.54 8.70
N GLU A 14 -16.16 8.54 9.46
CA GLU A 14 -16.96 9.67 8.96
C GLU A 14 -16.23 10.45 7.86
N ARG A 15 -14.94 10.74 8.09
CA ARG A 15 -14.10 11.40 7.08
C ARG A 15 -13.98 10.58 5.80
N PHE A 16 -13.80 9.27 5.92
CA PHE A 16 -13.79 8.36 4.78
C PHE A 16 -15.14 8.40 4.05
N ASN A 17 -16.25 8.30 4.76
CA ASN A 17 -17.59 8.33 4.18
C ASN A 17 -17.86 9.62 3.42
N ALA A 18 -17.40 10.76 3.93
CA ALA A 18 -17.51 12.04 3.24
C ALA A 18 -16.68 12.05 1.94
N ILE A 19 -15.45 11.54 1.97
CA ILE A 19 -14.59 11.40 0.79
C ILE A 19 -15.19 10.44 -0.23
N ALA A 20 -15.67 9.27 0.22
CA ALA A 20 -16.27 8.26 -0.64
C ALA A 20 -17.57 8.75 -1.29
N LYS A 21 -18.38 9.50 -0.55
CA LYS A 21 -19.54 10.20 -1.11
C LYS A 21 -19.13 11.19 -2.19
N HIS A 22 -18.12 12.00 -1.93
CA HIS A 22 -17.65 12.98 -2.90
C HIS A 22 -17.10 12.31 -4.17
N ALA A 23 -16.34 11.21 -4.04
CA ALA A 23 -15.88 10.43 -5.17
C ALA A 23 -17.04 9.75 -5.94
N HIS A 24 -18.13 9.38 -5.24
CA HIS A 24 -19.34 8.86 -5.87
C HIS A 24 -20.04 9.93 -6.71
N ASP A 25 -20.18 11.13 -6.16
CA ASP A 25 -20.89 12.24 -6.79
C ASP A 25 -20.07 12.88 -7.95
N HIS A 26 -18.72 12.80 -7.89
CA HIS A 26 -17.80 13.42 -8.84
C HIS A 26 -16.76 12.42 -9.40
N PRO A 27 -17.19 11.34 -10.07
CA PRO A 27 -16.29 10.25 -10.49
C PRO A 27 -15.25 10.67 -11.53
N ASP A 28 -15.50 11.75 -12.29
CA ASP A 28 -14.58 12.24 -13.33
C ASP A 28 -13.36 13.00 -12.76
N THR A 29 -13.45 13.44 -11.52
CA THR A 29 -12.42 14.23 -10.85
C THR A 29 -11.91 13.59 -9.55
N HIS A 30 -12.64 12.62 -8.99
CA HIS A 30 -12.30 12.00 -7.71
C HIS A 30 -12.28 10.47 -7.85
N GLY A 31 -11.07 9.91 -7.80
CA GLY A 31 -10.84 8.47 -7.77
C GLY A 31 -10.68 7.96 -6.34
N LEU A 32 -11.14 6.73 -6.07
CA LEU A 32 -11.02 6.08 -4.77
C LEU A 32 -10.41 4.69 -4.93
N LEU A 33 -9.15 4.55 -4.51
CA LEU A 33 -8.47 3.26 -4.40
C LEU A 33 -8.56 2.78 -2.96
N VAL A 34 -9.14 1.61 -2.74
CA VAL A 34 -9.37 1.04 -1.41
C VAL A 34 -8.51 -0.21 -1.23
N LYS A 35 -7.81 -0.30 -0.10
CA LYS A 35 -7.22 -1.53 0.40
C LYS A 35 -7.87 -1.91 1.72
N ILE A 36 -8.48 -3.10 1.77
CA ILE A 36 -9.01 -3.70 3.01
C ILE A 36 -8.03 -4.74 3.51
N TYR A 37 -7.68 -4.66 4.78
CA TYR A 37 -6.68 -5.53 5.41
C TYR A 37 -6.96 -5.73 6.90
N ALA A 38 -6.31 -6.72 7.52
CA ALA A 38 -6.33 -6.90 8.97
C ALA A 38 -4.91 -7.20 9.49
N ASP A 39 -4.66 -6.89 10.77
CA ASP A 39 -3.34 -7.10 11.38
C ASP A 39 -3.02 -8.59 11.60
N TRP A 40 -4.04 -9.42 11.83
CA TRP A 40 -3.89 -10.87 11.96
C TRP A 40 -3.66 -11.60 10.63
N CYS A 41 -3.94 -10.95 9.49
CA CYS A 41 -3.81 -11.56 8.17
C CYS A 41 -2.33 -11.71 7.74
N GLY A 42 -1.87 -12.94 7.54
CA GLY A 42 -0.51 -13.25 7.12
C GLY A 42 -0.13 -12.62 5.78
N HIS A 43 -0.97 -12.76 4.76
CA HIS A 43 -0.76 -12.15 3.43
C HIS A 43 -0.72 -10.63 3.48
N CYS A 44 -1.50 -9.99 4.38
CA CYS A 44 -1.48 -8.55 4.57
C CYS A 44 -0.14 -8.08 5.16
N ARG A 45 0.43 -8.87 6.08
CA ARG A 45 1.75 -8.59 6.68
C ARG A 45 2.88 -8.71 5.66
N VAL A 46 2.85 -9.74 4.82
CA VAL A 46 3.84 -9.93 3.75
C VAL A 46 3.81 -8.75 2.77
N MET A 47 2.64 -8.32 2.34
CA MET A 47 2.49 -7.22 1.38
C MET A 47 2.83 -5.84 1.96
N LYS A 48 2.93 -5.69 3.29
CA LYS A 48 3.00 -4.37 3.96
C LYS A 48 4.15 -3.50 3.47
N SER A 49 5.34 -4.06 3.27
CA SER A 49 6.52 -3.32 2.78
C SER A 49 6.32 -2.79 1.36
N ASP A 50 5.82 -3.64 0.47
CA ASP A 50 5.56 -3.31 -0.94
C ASP A 50 4.46 -2.27 -1.07
N TRP A 51 3.40 -2.41 -0.26
CA TRP A 51 2.34 -1.42 -0.21
C TRP A 51 2.83 -0.04 0.28
N ASN A 52 3.63 0.01 1.34
CA ASN A 52 4.19 1.27 1.84
C ASN A 52 5.10 1.94 0.81
N ARG A 53 5.91 1.15 0.11
CA ARG A 53 6.75 1.64 -0.99
C ARG A 53 5.90 2.20 -2.13
N LEU A 54 4.83 1.51 -2.50
CA LEU A 54 3.89 1.96 -3.51
C LEU A 54 3.25 3.30 -3.13
N MET A 55 2.77 3.45 -1.89
CA MET A 55 2.20 4.70 -1.40
C MET A 55 3.18 5.87 -1.46
N TYR A 56 4.42 5.63 -1.07
CA TYR A 56 5.49 6.63 -1.16
C TYR A 56 5.77 7.02 -2.62
N GLU A 57 5.92 6.04 -3.50
CA GLU A 57 6.16 6.26 -4.93
C GLU A 57 5.05 7.08 -5.58
N LEU A 58 3.80 6.68 -5.37
CA LEU A 58 2.64 7.38 -5.93
C LEU A 58 2.57 8.83 -5.44
N LYS A 59 2.73 9.05 -4.15
CA LYS A 59 2.65 10.40 -3.57
C LYS A 59 3.79 11.30 -4.03
N THR A 60 4.99 10.76 -4.17
CA THR A 60 6.21 11.52 -4.50
C THR A 60 6.32 11.78 -5.99
N ASN A 61 6.12 10.76 -6.83
CA ASN A 61 6.50 10.77 -8.23
C ASN A 61 5.32 10.85 -9.20
N TYR A 62 4.08 10.79 -8.70
CA TYR A 62 2.89 10.84 -9.55
C TYR A 62 1.95 11.98 -9.16
N ARG A 63 1.16 12.42 -10.12
CA ARG A 63 0.06 13.38 -9.93
C ARG A 63 -1.13 12.99 -10.80
N CYS A 64 -2.29 13.48 -10.49
CA CYS A 64 -3.42 13.36 -11.39
C CYS A 64 -3.15 14.13 -12.69
N LYS A 65 -3.57 13.57 -13.81
CA LYS A 65 -3.43 14.15 -15.15
C LYS A 65 -4.29 15.41 -15.30
N LYS A 66 -5.56 15.31 -14.88
CA LYS A 66 -6.50 16.44 -14.94
C LYS A 66 -6.25 17.41 -13.78
N GLN A 67 -6.38 18.71 -14.05
CA GLN A 67 -6.38 19.73 -13.01
C GLN A 67 -7.60 19.54 -12.09
N GLY A 68 -7.41 19.77 -10.79
CA GLY A 68 -8.47 19.56 -9.78
C GLY A 68 -8.75 18.09 -9.44
N CYS A 69 -8.19 17.14 -10.19
CA CYS A 69 -8.37 15.71 -9.89
C CYS A 69 -7.70 15.30 -8.57
N VAL A 70 -8.39 14.44 -7.83
CA VAL A 70 -7.91 13.83 -6.57
C VAL A 70 -8.02 12.31 -6.66
N LEU A 71 -6.92 11.60 -6.40
CA LEU A 71 -6.95 10.17 -6.11
C LEU A 71 -6.79 9.98 -4.61
N THR A 72 -7.82 9.45 -3.96
CA THR A 72 -7.76 9.04 -2.56
C THR A 72 -7.39 7.58 -2.46
N ILE A 73 -6.38 7.27 -1.66
CA ILE A 73 -5.98 5.91 -1.33
C ILE A 73 -6.38 5.63 0.11
N ALA A 74 -7.37 4.76 0.31
CA ALA A 74 -7.90 4.43 1.61
C ALA A 74 -7.37 3.08 2.09
N ASN A 75 -6.69 3.07 3.22
CA ASN A 75 -6.30 1.86 3.93
C ASN A 75 -7.33 1.57 5.02
N ILE A 76 -8.20 0.59 4.80
CA ILE A 76 -9.28 0.21 5.70
C ILE A 76 -8.86 -1.03 6.47
N ARG A 77 -8.75 -0.89 7.80
CA ARG A 77 -8.40 -1.99 8.70
C ARG A 77 -9.68 -2.62 9.23
N ALA A 78 -10.01 -3.80 8.72
CA ALA A 78 -11.06 -4.65 9.26
C ALA A 78 -10.64 -5.25 10.60
N VAL A 79 -11.60 -5.54 11.47
CA VAL A 79 -11.37 -6.17 12.77
C VAL A 79 -11.36 -7.69 12.61
N ASN A 80 -12.42 -8.29 12.08
CA ASN A 80 -12.59 -9.74 12.01
C ASN A 80 -13.06 -10.26 10.64
N LEU A 81 -13.48 -9.40 9.70
CA LEU A 81 -14.09 -9.73 8.41
C LEU A 81 -15.39 -10.54 8.49
N GLU A 82 -16.01 -10.62 9.62
CA GLU A 82 -17.35 -11.20 9.75
C GLU A 82 -18.41 -10.25 9.19
N PRO A 83 -19.63 -10.73 8.90
CA PRO A 83 -20.70 -9.89 8.39
C PRO A 83 -21.02 -8.67 9.26
N ASN A 84 -20.70 -8.73 10.54
CA ASN A 84 -20.90 -7.67 11.53
C ASN A 84 -19.62 -6.88 11.86
N ASP A 85 -18.54 -7.00 11.05
CA ASP A 85 -17.31 -6.21 11.25
C ASP A 85 -17.65 -4.72 11.42
N PRO A 86 -17.30 -4.11 12.57
CA PRO A 86 -17.75 -2.76 12.90
C PRO A 86 -17.20 -1.69 11.95
N VAL A 87 -16.03 -1.93 11.33
CA VAL A 87 -15.48 -1.00 10.36
C VAL A 87 -16.19 -1.16 9.01
N ILE A 88 -16.31 -2.41 8.54
CA ILE A 88 -16.93 -2.70 7.24
C ILE A 88 -18.41 -2.29 7.23
N GLN A 89 -19.13 -2.48 8.32
CA GLN A 89 -20.53 -2.07 8.41
C GLN A 89 -20.73 -0.55 8.38
N ASN A 90 -19.84 0.21 9.01
CA ASN A 90 -19.94 1.67 9.13
C ASN A 90 -19.36 2.46 7.97
N ILE A 91 -18.52 1.86 7.11
CA ILE A 91 -18.08 2.53 5.88
C ILE A 91 -19.18 2.48 4.83
N LYS A 92 -19.27 3.53 3.99
CA LYS A 92 -20.30 3.70 2.96
C LYS A 92 -19.65 3.84 1.57
N TYR A 93 -20.44 3.68 0.53
CA TYR A 93 -20.02 3.87 -0.88
C TYR A 93 -18.92 2.92 -1.33
N ILE A 94 -18.79 1.76 -0.69
CA ILE A 94 -17.94 0.65 -1.17
C ILE A 94 -18.71 -0.68 -1.07
N PRO A 95 -18.37 -1.68 -1.88
CA PRO A 95 -18.92 -3.02 -1.76
C PRO A 95 -18.71 -3.62 -0.37
N LYS A 96 -19.71 -4.34 0.15
CA LYS A 96 -19.65 -5.00 1.46
C LYS A 96 -19.25 -6.47 1.36
N ASP A 97 -19.39 -7.07 0.18
CA ASP A 97 -19.10 -8.48 -0.09
C ASP A 97 -17.59 -8.73 -0.24
N ILE A 98 -16.85 -8.54 0.84
CA ILE A 98 -15.38 -8.74 0.86
C ILE A 98 -15.09 -10.24 0.96
N LYS A 99 -14.67 -10.86 -0.14
CA LYS A 99 -14.41 -12.30 -0.21
C LYS A 99 -13.12 -12.73 0.47
N GLY A 100 -12.22 -11.81 0.75
CA GLY A 100 -10.93 -12.10 1.39
C GLY A 100 -10.04 -10.88 1.51
N ILE A 101 -8.96 -11.00 2.27
CA ILE A 101 -7.97 -9.92 2.48
C ILE A 101 -6.54 -10.42 2.21
N PRO A 102 -5.65 -9.52 1.75
CA PRO A 102 -5.92 -8.14 1.39
C PRO A 102 -6.79 -8.02 0.13
N SER A 103 -7.83 -7.21 0.18
CA SER A 103 -8.63 -6.83 -0.99
C SER A 103 -8.21 -5.43 -1.43
N ILE A 104 -7.93 -5.27 -2.73
CA ILE A 104 -7.51 -3.99 -3.33
C ILE A 104 -8.43 -3.73 -4.51
N MET A 105 -9.14 -2.61 -4.46
CA MET A 105 -10.11 -2.27 -5.49
C MET A 105 -10.17 -0.78 -5.77
N TYR A 106 -10.42 -0.42 -7.02
CA TYR A 106 -10.80 0.93 -7.40
C TYR A 106 -12.32 1.04 -7.37
N ILE A 107 -12.83 2.05 -6.70
CA ILE A 107 -14.27 2.31 -6.57
C ILE A 107 -14.64 3.39 -7.58
N SER A 108 -15.60 3.08 -8.42
CA SER A 108 -16.19 4.01 -9.38
C SER A 108 -17.68 4.13 -9.13
N LYS A 109 -18.19 5.34 -8.97
CA LYS A 109 -19.62 5.63 -8.73
C LYS A 109 -20.23 4.79 -7.59
N GLY A 110 -19.47 4.57 -6.50
CA GLY A 110 -19.90 3.77 -5.36
C GLY A 110 -20.00 2.26 -5.60
N THR A 111 -19.65 1.80 -6.79
CA THR A 111 -19.64 0.38 -7.14
C THR A 111 -18.21 -0.14 -7.27
N ARG A 112 -18.06 -1.47 -7.26
CA ARG A 112 -16.79 -2.12 -7.55
C ARG A 112 -16.44 -1.87 -9.02
N GLY A 113 -15.36 -1.11 -9.24
CA GLY A 113 -14.77 -0.92 -10.55
C GLY A 113 -13.73 -2.02 -10.83
N LEU A 114 -12.45 -1.64 -10.82
CA LEU A 114 -11.35 -2.58 -11.01
C LEU A 114 -10.96 -3.26 -9.69
N GLU A 115 -10.86 -4.58 -9.67
CA GLU A 115 -10.32 -5.35 -8.56
C GLU A 115 -8.95 -5.91 -8.91
N TYR A 116 -8.01 -5.78 -8.01
CA TYR A 116 -6.66 -6.29 -8.20
C TYR A 116 -6.58 -7.78 -7.86
N SER A 117 -6.21 -8.60 -8.85
CA SER A 117 -6.15 -10.06 -8.72
C SER A 117 -4.77 -10.68 -8.99
N LYS A 118 -3.75 -9.84 -9.26
CA LYS A 118 -2.39 -10.29 -9.57
C LYS A 118 -1.52 -10.44 -8.32
N GLU A 119 -0.22 -10.70 -8.51
CA GLU A 119 0.76 -10.77 -7.45
C GLU A 119 0.87 -9.46 -6.66
N ARG A 120 0.85 -9.56 -5.33
CA ARG A 120 0.82 -8.41 -4.42
C ARG A 120 2.20 -7.84 -4.11
N ASN A 121 3.06 -7.78 -5.13
CA ASN A 121 4.36 -7.11 -5.05
C ASN A 121 4.29 -5.66 -5.56
N TYR A 122 5.30 -4.86 -5.20
CA TYR A 122 5.37 -3.45 -5.56
C TYR A 122 5.27 -3.19 -7.06
N ALA A 123 6.00 -3.98 -7.87
CA ALA A 123 6.09 -3.74 -9.31
C ALA A 123 4.74 -3.98 -10.02
N GLU A 124 4.08 -5.09 -9.70
CA GLU A 124 2.78 -5.44 -10.27
C GLU A 124 1.68 -4.47 -9.83
N LEU A 125 1.67 -4.08 -8.54
CA LEU A 125 0.74 -3.08 -8.02
C LEU A 125 0.91 -1.71 -8.69
N LEU A 126 2.16 -1.25 -8.82
CA LEU A 126 2.44 0.02 -9.50
C LEU A 126 2.03 -0.05 -10.97
N ASN A 127 2.42 -1.11 -11.68
CA ASN A 127 2.07 -1.30 -13.08
C ASN A 127 0.55 -1.31 -13.28
N TRP A 128 -0.19 -2.02 -12.42
CA TRP A 128 -1.65 -2.03 -12.48
C TRP A 128 -2.24 -0.62 -12.35
N ILE A 129 -1.79 0.17 -11.37
CA ILE A 129 -2.31 1.52 -11.15
C ILE A 129 -1.98 2.45 -12.31
N ILE A 130 -0.74 2.44 -12.82
CA ILE A 130 -0.33 3.38 -13.87
C ILE A 130 -0.82 2.99 -15.26
N SER A 131 -1.12 1.71 -15.51
CA SER A 131 -1.61 1.21 -16.80
C SER A 131 -3.11 1.43 -17.00
N HIS A 132 -3.89 1.66 -15.94
CA HIS A 132 -5.32 1.84 -16.04
C HIS A 132 -5.70 3.32 -16.10
N PRO A 133 -6.38 3.75 -17.18
CA PRO A 133 -6.73 5.17 -17.39
C PRO A 133 -7.67 5.73 -16.32
N GLU A 134 -8.43 4.87 -15.63
CA GLU A 134 -9.36 5.25 -14.56
C GLU A 134 -8.66 5.93 -13.39
N PHE A 135 -7.41 5.57 -13.11
CA PHE A 135 -6.62 6.24 -12.06
C PHE A 135 -6.17 7.64 -12.49
N GLY A 136 -6.14 7.91 -13.80
CA GLY A 136 -5.81 9.22 -14.35
C GLY A 136 -4.47 9.77 -13.86
N LEU A 137 -3.45 8.93 -13.67
CA LEU A 137 -2.16 9.31 -13.15
C LEU A 137 -1.13 9.55 -14.25
N VAL A 138 -0.28 10.54 -14.03
CA VAL A 138 0.92 10.80 -14.82
C VAL A 138 2.11 11.00 -13.89
N ARG A 139 3.29 10.61 -14.35
CA ARG A 139 4.53 10.86 -13.62
C ARG A 139 4.80 12.37 -13.58
N LYS A 140 5.21 12.87 -12.43
CA LYS A 140 5.72 14.23 -12.32
C LYS A 140 7.02 14.31 -13.10
N GLU A 141 7.15 15.31 -13.96
CA GLU A 141 8.42 15.59 -14.61
C GLU A 141 9.45 15.94 -13.53
N SER A 142 10.57 15.25 -13.52
CA SER A 142 11.71 15.70 -12.75
C SER A 142 12.13 17.04 -13.39
N TYR A 143 12.01 18.13 -12.66
CA TYR A 143 12.61 19.39 -13.05
C TYR A 143 14.12 19.16 -13.17
N GLY A 144 14.56 18.78 -14.38
CA GLY A 144 15.95 18.82 -14.76
C GLY A 144 16.38 20.29 -14.78
N ARG A 145 17.41 20.65 -14.04
CA ARG A 145 18.15 21.87 -14.31
C ARG A 145 18.37 21.93 -15.82
N GLU A 146 17.85 22.94 -16.46
CA GLU A 146 18.24 23.33 -17.81
C GLU A 146 19.69 23.80 -17.75
N ASP A 147 20.61 22.90 -17.96
CA ASP A 147 21.93 23.25 -18.48
C ASP A 147 21.78 23.23 -19.99
N GLY A 148 21.97 24.43 -20.57
CA GLY A 148 21.62 24.78 -21.92
C GLY A 148 22.30 23.99 -23.04
N HIS A 149 21.70 24.10 -24.21
CA HIS A 149 22.16 23.86 -25.57
C HIS A 149 22.29 22.43 -26.09
N GLY A 150 21.50 22.15 -27.12
CA GLY A 150 21.75 21.05 -28.03
C GLY A 150 20.53 20.55 -28.81
N HIS A 151 20.35 21.00 -30.02
CA HIS A 151 19.46 20.43 -31.04
C HIS A 151 19.76 18.94 -31.29
N GLY A 152 18.73 18.10 -31.37
CA GLY A 152 18.88 16.73 -31.80
C GLY A 152 17.59 15.92 -31.80
N HIS A 153 17.13 15.59 -33.01
CA HIS A 153 16.04 14.63 -33.28
C HIS A 153 16.31 13.24 -32.68
N GLY A 154 15.33 12.54 -32.16
CA GLY A 154 15.45 11.11 -31.92
C GLY A 154 14.48 10.50 -30.92
N HIS A 155 13.59 9.69 -31.45
CA HIS A 155 12.69 8.77 -30.75
C HIS A 155 13.45 7.82 -29.80
N SER A 156 12.80 7.46 -28.69
CA SER A 156 13.12 6.29 -27.84
C SER A 156 14.29 6.43 -26.85
N LYS A 157 14.04 7.10 -25.69
CA LYS A 157 14.88 6.93 -24.48
C LYS A 157 14.09 7.05 -23.17
N ILE A 158 13.03 6.25 -23.00
CA ILE A 158 12.19 6.29 -21.76
C ILE A 158 12.84 5.53 -20.56
N LEU A 159 13.98 4.89 -20.72
CA LEU A 159 14.52 4.00 -19.67
C LEU A 159 15.92 4.39 -19.11
N ARG A 160 16.42 5.61 -19.28
CA ARG A 160 17.78 5.97 -18.83
C ARG A 160 17.90 7.08 -17.78
N GLY A 161 16.91 7.33 -16.94
CA GLY A 161 16.91 8.46 -16.00
C GLY A 161 17.06 8.16 -14.51
N ILE A 162 17.50 6.96 -14.10
CA ILE A 162 17.85 6.74 -12.69
C ILE A 162 19.36 6.92 -12.55
N THR A 163 19.79 8.08 -12.01
CA THR A 163 21.20 8.38 -11.81
C THR A 163 21.89 7.28 -11.00
N LYS A 164 23.16 6.95 -11.34
CA LYS A 164 24.00 5.98 -10.60
C LYS A 164 23.95 6.21 -9.08
N LYS A 165 23.89 7.46 -8.64
CA LYS A 165 23.78 7.87 -7.23
C LYS A 165 22.48 7.43 -6.56
N ALA A 166 21.34 7.52 -7.25
CA ALA A 166 20.05 7.07 -6.73
C ALA A 166 19.98 5.53 -6.63
N ARG A 167 20.58 4.80 -7.59
CA ARG A 167 20.71 3.33 -7.52
C ARG A 167 21.55 2.86 -6.35
N ILE A 168 22.66 3.55 -6.05
CA ILE A 168 23.56 3.21 -4.93
C ILE A 168 22.85 3.49 -3.60
N LYS A 169 22.20 4.63 -3.45
CA LYS A 169 21.47 5.00 -2.23
C LYS A 169 20.32 4.02 -1.94
N PHE A 170 19.62 3.60 -2.99
CA PHE A 170 18.53 2.63 -2.90
C PHE A 170 19.01 1.21 -2.54
N ARG A 171 20.14 0.77 -3.15
CA ARG A 171 20.74 -0.54 -2.85
C ARG A 171 21.27 -0.62 -1.42
N ASN A 172 21.84 0.46 -0.91
CA ASN A 172 22.33 0.55 0.46
C ASN A 172 21.17 0.56 1.47
N PHE A 173 20.13 1.33 1.23
CA PHE A 173 18.93 1.34 2.06
C PHE A 173 18.27 -0.04 2.16
N HIS A 174 18.14 -0.74 1.03
CA HIS A 174 17.55 -2.09 1.01
C HIS A 174 18.43 -3.12 1.75
N ARG A 175 19.75 -3.03 1.61
CA ARG A 175 20.71 -3.88 2.32
C ARG A 175 20.67 -3.68 3.84
N ASP A 176 20.58 -2.44 4.29
CA ASP A 176 20.54 -2.10 5.71
C ASP A 176 19.21 -2.52 6.34
N THR A 177 18.10 -2.38 5.64
CA THR A 177 16.79 -2.84 6.09
C THR A 177 16.73 -4.36 6.20
N LEU A 178 17.31 -5.10 5.25
CA LEU A 178 17.40 -6.56 5.30
C LEU A 178 18.30 -7.03 6.45
N LYS A 179 19.45 -6.37 6.69
CA LYS A 179 20.32 -6.68 7.84
C LYS A 179 19.59 -6.49 9.17
N GLN A 180 18.89 -5.38 9.34
CA GLN A 180 18.11 -5.12 10.57
C GLN A 180 16.99 -6.14 10.76
N PHE A 181 16.33 -6.58 9.68
CA PHE A 181 15.31 -7.61 9.74
C PHE A 181 15.91 -8.97 10.16
N HIS A 182 17.03 -9.39 9.57
CA HIS A 182 17.72 -10.64 9.94
C HIS A 182 18.19 -10.64 11.40
N GLU A 183 18.72 -9.51 11.88
CA GLU A 183 19.13 -9.39 13.29
C GLU A 183 17.95 -9.48 14.26
N LYS A 184 16.81 -8.85 13.93
CA LYS A 184 15.58 -8.98 14.73
C LYS A 184 15.06 -10.41 14.76
N MET A 185 15.09 -11.12 13.64
CA MET A 185 14.68 -12.53 13.58
C MET A 185 15.59 -13.44 14.39
N LYS A 186 16.93 -13.24 14.34
CA LYS A 186 17.90 -13.98 15.18
C LYS A 186 17.67 -13.73 16.66
N GLN A 187 17.36 -12.51 17.07
CA GLN A 187 17.07 -12.16 18.47
C GLN A 187 15.76 -12.80 18.95
N GLN A 188 14.72 -12.84 18.11
CA GLN A 188 13.47 -13.52 18.44
C GLN A 188 13.66 -15.03 18.57
N HIS A 189 14.44 -15.64 17.69
CA HIS A 189 14.75 -17.08 17.76
C HIS A 189 15.53 -17.43 19.03
N LYS A 190 16.55 -16.62 19.41
CA LYS A 190 17.29 -16.81 20.68
C LYS A 190 16.39 -16.69 21.92
N LYS A 191 15.40 -15.77 21.91
CA LYS A 191 14.43 -15.64 23.01
C LYS A 191 13.49 -16.84 23.10
N SER A 192 13.03 -17.36 21.96
CA SER A 192 12.16 -18.55 21.89
C SER A 192 12.87 -19.84 22.35
N VAL A 193 14.16 -19.99 22.08
CA VAL A 193 14.95 -21.15 22.52
C VAL A 193 15.23 -21.07 24.02
N LYS A 194 15.46 -19.88 24.59
CA LYS A 194 15.71 -19.69 26.03
C LYS A 194 14.47 -19.97 26.91
N SER A 195 13.27 -19.85 26.37
CA SER A 195 12.02 -20.13 27.11
C SER A 195 11.62 -21.62 27.10
N ARG A 196 12.41 -22.49 26.49
CA ARG A 196 12.16 -23.95 26.40
C ARG A 196 13.10 -24.79 27.28
N THR A 197 13.73 -24.23 28.31
CA THR A 197 14.44 -25.06 29.30
C THR A 197 13.42 -25.86 30.12
N PRO A 198 13.52 -27.19 30.15
CA PRO A 198 12.57 -28.01 30.93
C PRO A 198 12.79 -27.77 32.42
N THR A 199 11.70 -27.60 33.14
CA THR A 199 11.66 -27.57 34.61
C THR A 199 12.18 -28.93 35.13
N PRO A 200 13.10 -28.95 36.08
CA PRO A 200 13.55 -30.23 36.66
C PRO A 200 12.37 -30.91 37.38
N VAL A 201 12.12 -32.15 37.00
CA VAL A 201 11.14 -33.00 37.67
C VAL A 201 11.66 -33.32 39.06
N ALA A 202 11.01 -32.84 40.10
CA ALA A 202 11.30 -33.22 41.47
C ALA A 202 10.91 -34.69 41.67
N ASN A 203 11.88 -35.58 41.84
CA ASN A 203 11.67 -36.97 42.29
C ASN A 203 11.13 -36.90 43.72
N ALA A 204 9.87 -37.20 43.89
CA ALA A 204 9.29 -37.52 45.19
C ALA A 204 9.70 -38.96 45.51
N ALA A 205 10.64 -39.08 46.45
CA ALA A 205 10.99 -40.35 47.04
C ALA A 205 9.83 -40.82 47.96
N LEU A 206 9.33 -42.03 47.69
CA LEU A 206 8.43 -42.77 48.59
C LEU A 206 9.23 -43.30 49.78
N HIS A 207 8.78 -42.95 50.95
CA HIS A 207 8.95 -43.75 52.18
C HIS A 207 7.60 -43.89 52.85
#